data_d054d03aad694cf5f9aca3ee5c4c5bd5
#
_entry.id   d054d03aad694cf5f9aca3ee5c4c5bd5
#
_cell.length_a   1.000
_cell.length_b   1.000
_cell.length_c   1.000
_cell.angle_alpha   90.00
_cell.angle_beta   90.00
_cell.angle_gamma   90.00
#
_symmetry.space_group_name_H-M   'P 1'
#
loop_
_entity.id
_entity.type
_entity.pdbx_description
1 polymer ?
#
loop_
_entity_poly.entity_id
_entity_poly.type
_entity_poly.pdbx_seq_one_letter_code
_entity_poly.pdbx_strand_id
1 'polypeptide(L)'
;MVYLEKALADGHALMSGEGKQRYITYIAVKQKERYEDPEERVRAEFWAELIYRYEYEPTRIGIEVIVPDRTPHDRADLIVYKDDERKRPFAVIECKRDGITDSEFSQAIEQAYGNGTAYKFRADYIMVVAGLTRRAFDFTGEYADAAGEREKNIIADLPRQYGKPEEYKYHKNGGLDIQPINREALTATIKKAHQTLWGAGKLSAPQAFSELCKIIFVKISDEKLKRKPGEPYEFQIKTHETSQRLASRIRGLYEKQREQEPNVFTDNIRIDDAVLRQVVSHLEAVNLSKTDLDTKGVAFEQFMDGFFKGSYGQYFTPREVIQFAVAMLKVTDSDKVLDPACGSGGFLLHALDAVRKEADEYYPDPDSRDHFNHWHTFALSKLYGIEINDDIARVAKMNMIIHDDGHTKVICTDALEHSDHLMKDNSGFGNATFDIILTNPPFGGEPIQISTRPYLAKDYELANQRDKNGKEKPRKAQKPEILFIERVWHFLKPGTGRAAIILPDGVLTNSSLQYVRDWMLEKFQIQAVISLPQTAFAYYGAGVKASVLFLRKRAANEVINADVPVFMAAPAKIGYDATGRKTANQLPEVLRLYREFEKDPTPFFVEALPLMV
;
A
#
# COMPACT_ATOMS: atom_id res chain seq x y z
N MET A 1 22.92 -5.67 -31.59
CA MET A 1 24.25 -5.52 -32.27
C MET A 1 25.34 -6.38 -31.63
N VAL A 2 25.51 -6.41 -30.33
CA VAL A 2 26.61 -7.16 -29.65
C VAL A 2 26.65 -8.67 -30.01
N TYR A 3 25.52 -9.35 -30.05
CA TYR A 3 25.48 -10.79 -30.34
C TYR A 3 25.69 -11.10 -31.82
N LEU A 4 25.20 -10.26 -32.74
CA LEU A 4 25.40 -10.45 -34.16
C LEU A 4 26.87 -10.24 -34.56
N GLU A 5 27.53 -9.21 -34.00
CA GLU A 5 28.98 -9.00 -34.22
C GLU A 5 29.79 -10.20 -33.75
N LYS A 6 29.40 -10.80 -32.60
CA LYS A 6 30.02 -12.01 -32.08
C LYS A 6 29.77 -13.20 -33.01
N ALA A 7 28.54 -13.40 -33.52
CA ALA A 7 28.22 -14.48 -34.44
C ALA A 7 28.99 -14.38 -35.77
N LEU A 8 29.25 -13.17 -36.24
CA LEU A 8 30.10 -12.92 -37.43
C LEU A 8 31.56 -13.24 -37.14
N ALA A 9 32.08 -12.83 -35.98
CA ALA A 9 33.45 -13.12 -35.55
C ALA A 9 33.71 -14.61 -35.37
N ASP A 10 32.74 -15.33 -34.78
CA ASP A 10 32.82 -16.79 -34.54
C ASP A 10 32.53 -17.61 -35.81
N GLY A 11 32.19 -16.98 -36.94
CA GLY A 11 31.98 -17.64 -38.21
C GLY A 11 30.64 -18.36 -38.38
N HIS A 12 29.64 -18.06 -37.51
CA HIS A 12 28.28 -18.60 -37.61
C HIS A 12 27.47 -17.95 -38.73
N ALA A 13 27.83 -16.74 -39.13
CA ALA A 13 27.27 -16.03 -40.25
C ALA A 13 28.36 -15.26 -41.02
N LEU A 14 28.08 -14.92 -42.29
CA LEU A 14 28.97 -14.13 -43.15
C LEU A 14 28.19 -12.97 -43.78
N MET A 15 28.79 -11.78 -43.76
CA MET A 15 28.27 -10.63 -44.51
C MET A 15 28.94 -10.53 -45.89
N SER A 16 28.16 -10.24 -46.94
CA SER A 16 28.64 -10.06 -48.29
C SER A 16 27.91 -8.93 -49.00
N GLY A 17 28.58 -8.30 -49.99
CA GLY A 17 28.05 -7.16 -50.75
C GLY A 17 28.15 -5.82 -49.99
N GLU A 18 27.77 -4.72 -50.64
CA GLU A 18 27.85 -3.36 -50.10
C GLU A 18 26.56 -2.58 -50.38
N GLY A 19 26.29 -1.58 -49.52
CA GLY A 19 25.14 -0.70 -49.63
C GLY A 19 23.82 -1.46 -49.68
N LYS A 20 22.92 -1.15 -50.62
CA LYS A 20 21.60 -1.79 -50.77
C LYS A 20 21.64 -3.27 -51.19
N GLN A 21 22.81 -3.80 -51.55
CA GLN A 21 23.04 -5.21 -51.92
C GLN A 21 23.83 -5.96 -50.83
N ARG A 22 23.67 -5.60 -49.61
CA ARG A 22 24.27 -6.27 -48.46
C ARG A 22 23.45 -7.48 -48.07
N TYR A 23 24.09 -8.64 -47.95
CA TYR A 23 23.46 -9.92 -47.61
C TYR A 23 24.12 -10.53 -46.37
N ILE A 24 23.32 -11.25 -45.58
CA ILE A 24 23.79 -12.14 -44.54
C ILE A 24 23.63 -13.58 -44.98
N THR A 25 24.63 -14.42 -44.73
CA THR A 25 24.57 -15.87 -44.99
C THR A 25 24.72 -16.60 -43.65
N TYR A 26 23.71 -17.35 -43.26
CA TYR A 26 23.69 -18.17 -42.08
C TYR A 26 24.32 -19.52 -42.38
N ILE A 27 25.52 -19.79 -41.86
CA ILE A 27 26.38 -20.90 -42.29
C ILE A 27 25.75 -22.27 -41.98
N ALA A 28 25.19 -22.46 -40.76
CA ALA A 28 24.63 -23.73 -40.32
C ALA A 28 23.44 -24.22 -41.17
N VAL A 29 22.69 -23.32 -41.78
CA VAL A 29 21.49 -23.62 -42.59
C VAL A 29 21.74 -23.37 -44.08
N LYS A 30 22.87 -22.78 -44.45
CA LYS A 30 23.23 -22.37 -45.83
C LYS A 30 22.19 -21.43 -46.46
N GLN A 31 21.55 -20.58 -45.64
CA GLN A 31 20.53 -19.63 -46.03
C GLN A 31 21.16 -18.26 -46.24
N LYS A 32 20.77 -17.56 -47.32
CA LYS A 32 21.27 -16.22 -47.65
C LYS A 32 20.11 -15.26 -47.79
N GLU A 33 20.09 -14.21 -46.97
CA GLU A 33 19.01 -13.23 -46.91
C GLU A 33 19.54 -11.80 -47.11
N ARG A 34 18.64 -10.89 -47.54
CA ARG A 34 18.99 -9.49 -47.79
C ARG A 34 18.99 -8.70 -46.47
N TYR A 35 20.19 -8.39 -45.96
CA TYR A 35 20.36 -7.74 -44.65
C TYR A 35 19.80 -6.30 -44.60
N GLU A 36 19.64 -5.62 -45.74
CA GLU A 36 19.07 -4.26 -45.79
C GLU A 36 17.56 -4.22 -45.54
N ASP A 37 16.87 -5.35 -45.53
CA ASP A 37 15.49 -5.46 -45.11
C ASP A 37 15.38 -5.18 -43.58
N PRO A 38 14.52 -4.24 -43.15
CA PRO A 38 14.36 -3.93 -41.75
C PRO A 38 13.92 -5.13 -40.87
N GLU A 39 13.14 -6.07 -41.42
CA GLU A 39 12.73 -7.29 -40.69
C GLU A 39 13.90 -8.27 -40.58
N GLU A 40 14.70 -8.40 -41.66
CA GLU A 40 15.91 -9.24 -41.66
C GLU A 40 16.95 -8.77 -40.62
N ARG A 41 17.09 -7.46 -40.41
CA ARG A 41 17.98 -6.94 -39.37
C ARG A 41 17.56 -7.41 -37.99
N VAL A 42 16.28 -7.31 -37.67
CA VAL A 42 15.72 -7.79 -36.38
C VAL A 42 15.89 -9.30 -36.27
N ARG A 43 15.63 -10.05 -37.37
CA ARG A 43 15.79 -11.50 -37.43
C ARG A 43 17.23 -11.92 -37.17
N ALA A 44 18.19 -11.29 -37.83
CA ALA A 44 19.60 -11.60 -37.66
C ALA A 44 20.13 -11.32 -36.26
N GLU A 45 19.73 -10.20 -35.66
CA GLU A 45 20.09 -9.86 -34.31
C GLU A 45 19.48 -10.85 -33.29
N PHE A 46 18.19 -11.20 -33.45
CA PHE A 46 17.53 -12.16 -32.57
C PHE A 46 18.02 -13.59 -32.76
N TRP A 47 18.33 -14.00 -34.00
CA TRP A 47 19.00 -15.27 -34.28
C TRP A 47 20.34 -15.41 -33.56
N ALA A 48 21.16 -14.37 -33.55
CA ALA A 48 22.40 -14.38 -32.79
C ALA A 48 22.16 -14.41 -31.30
N GLU A 49 21.11 -13.73 -30.82
CA GLU A 49 20.68 -13.77 -29.40
C GLU A 49 20.23 -15.18 -28.99
N LEU A 50 19.54 -15.93 -29.86
CA LEU A 50 19.17 -17.33 -29.64
C LEU A 50 20.41 -18.21 -29.38
N ILE A 51 21.50 -17.96 -30.06
CA ILE A 51 22.76 -18.71 -29.90
C ILE A 51 23.45 -18.36 -28.56
N TYR A 52 23.68 -17.07 -28.30
CA TYR A 52 24.56 -16.64 -27.21
C TYR A 52 23.87 -16.37 -25.87
N ARG A 53 22.61 -15.94 -25.91
CA ARG A 53 21.83 -15.66 -24.71
C ARG A 53 20.98 -16.86 -24.31
N TYR A 54 20.33 -17.50 -25.29
CA TYR A 54 19.46 -18.66 -25.04
C TYR A 54 20.19 -19.99 -25.14
N GLU A 55 21.45 -20.00 -25.61
CA GLU A 55 22.31 -21.18 -25.69
C GLU A 55 21.73 -22.30 -26.57
N TYR A 56 21.05 -21.93 -27.65
CA TYR A 56 20.59 -22.89 -28.66
C TYR A 56 21.66 -23.17 -29.70
N GLU A 57 21.76 -24.43 -30.12
CA GLU A 57 22.70 -24.85 -31.15
C GLU A 57 22.38 -24.21 -32.51
N PRO A 58 23.33 -23.52 -33.17
CA PRO A 58 23.09 -22.86 -34.46
C PRO A 58 22.54 -23.82 -35.54
N THR A 59 22.90 -25.10 -35.47
CA THR A 59 22.44 -26.16 -36.39
C THR A 59 20.95 -26.49 -36.19
N ARG A 60 20.39 -26.17 -35.03
CA ARG A 60 18.98 -26.41 -34.68
C ARG A 60 18.08 -25.19 -34.87
N ILE A 61 18.60 -24.10 -35.40
CA ILE A 61 17.82 -22.89 -35.72
C ILE A 61 17.55 -22.87 -37.24
N GLY A 62 16.29 -23.05 -37.62
CA GLY A 62 15.82 -22.88 -39.00
C GLY A 62 15.46 -21.41 -39.28
N ILE A 63 15.66 -20.96 -40.52
CA ILE A 63 15.39 -19.59 -40.99
C ILE A 63 14.48 -19.67 -42.22
N GLU A 64 13.44 -18.85 -42.28
CA GLU A 64 12.46 -18.82 -43.40
C GLU A 64 11.89 -20.21 -43.71
N VAL A 65 11.47 -20.94 -42.68
CA VAL A 65 11.03 -22.32 -42.83
C VAL A 65 9.59 -22.39 -43.30
N ILE A 66 9.35 -23.16 -44.38
CA ILE A 66 7.98 -23.40 -44.89
C ILE A 66 7.18 -24.19 -43.85
N VAL A 67 6.02 -23.65 -43.43
CA VAL A 67 5.11 -24.31 -42.51
C VAL A 67 4.22 -25.30 -43.28
N PRO A 68 4.26 -26.60 -42.94
CA PRO A 68 3.44 -27.61 -43.63
C PRO A 68 1.93 -27.36 -43.40
N ASP A 69 1.12 -27.83 -44.38
CA ASP A 69 -0.33 -27.86 -44.31
C ASP A 69 -1.03 -26.48 -44.28
N ARG A 70 -0.35 -25.39 -44.67
CA ARG A 70 -0.95 -24.07 -44.88
C ARG A 70 -1.07 -23.68 -46.35
N THR A 71 -2.22 -23.10 -46.71
CA THR A 71 -2.48 -22.60 -48.04
C THR A 71 -2.97 -21.15 -47.95
N PRO A 72 -2.27 -20.15 -48.55
CA PRO A 72 -0.97 -20.28 -49.28
C PRO A 72 0.18 -20.68 -48.34
N HIS A 73 1.27 -21.19 -48.89
CA HIS A 73 2.45 -21.59 -48.14
C HIS A 73 2.95 -20.41 -47.31
N ASP A 74 2.83 -20.55 -45.97
CA ASP A 74 3.34 -19.58 -45.01
C ASP A 74 4.75 -19.98 -44.57
N ARG A 75 5.55 -19.01 -44.12
CA ARG A 75 6.91 -19.25 -43.63
C ARG A 75 7.02 -18.70 -42.23
N ALA A 76 7.69 -19.43 -41.38
CA ALA A 76 8.10 -18.96 -40.05
C ALA A 76 9.49 -18.35 -40.15
N ASP A 77 9.69 -17.17 -39.63
CA ASP A 77 10.95 -16.43 -39.67
C ASP A 77 12.10 -17.21 -39.04
N LEU A 78 11.92 -17.67 -37.79
CA LEU A 78 12.88 -18.49 -37.08
C LEU A 78 12.18 -19.64 -36.40
N ILE A 79 12.80 -20.82 -36.42
CA ILE A 79 12.35 -21.99 -35.65
C ILE A 79 13.52 -22.60 -34.91
N VAL A 80 13.35 -22.79 -33.62
CA VAL A 80 14.26 -23.60 -32.80
C VAL A 80 13.73 -25.02 -32.72
N TYR A 81 14.58 -26.01 -33.02
CA TYR A 81 14.23 -27.42 -33.00
C TYR A 81 14.84 -28.16 -31.78
N LYS A 82 14.15 -29.17 -31.26
CA LYS A 82 14.62 -30.03 -30.18
C LYS A 82 15.70 -31.04 -30.62
N ASP A 83 15.77 -31.30 -31.92
CA ASP A 83 16.63 -32.33 -32.49
C ASP A 83 17.42 -31.83 -33.73
N ASP A 84 18.52 -32.50 -34.02
CA ASP A 84 19.42 -32.15 -35.12
C ASP A 84 18.80 -32.45 -36.49
N GLU A 85 17.80 -33.34 -36.57
CA GLU A 85 17.07 -33.68 -37.80
C GLU A 85 16.00 -32.62 -38.14
N ARG A 86 15.77 -31.61 -37.26
CA ARG A 86 14.80 -30.52 -37.43
C ARG A 86 13.36 -31.01 -37.66
N LYS A 87 12.96 -32.07 -36.94
CA LYS A 87 11.61 -32.64 -37.03
C LYS A 87 10.67 -32.17 -35.93
N ARG A 88 11.18 -31.82 -34.78
CA ARG A 88 10.42 -31.43 -33.61
C ARG A 88 10.65 -29.96 -33.27
N PRO A 89 9.75 -29.04 -33.67
CA PRO A 89 9.83 -27.64 -33.30
C PRO A 89 9.73 -27.48 -31.77
N PHE A 90 10.61 -26.64 -31.24
CA PHE A 90 10.62 -26.22 -29.85
C PHE A 90 9.99 -24.83 -29.72
N ALA A 91 10.45 -23.87 -30.52
CA ALA A 91 9.89 -22.52 -30.53
C ALA A 91 9.76 -22.02 -31.97
N VAL A 92 8.65 -21.34 -32.25
CA VAL A 92 8.43 -20.57 -33.49
C VAL A 92 8.47 -19.09 -33.17
N ILE A 93 9.29 -18.36 -33.92
CA ILE A 93 9.50 -16.93 -33.69
C ILE A 93 9.14 -16.18 -34.96
N GLU A 94 8.32 -15.15 -34.82
CA GLU A 94 7.98 -14.18 -35.86
C GLU A 94 8.73 -12.88 -35.59
N CYS A 95 9.43 -12.36 -36.59
CA CYS A 95 10.22 -11.14 -36.53
C CYS A 95 9.55 -10.02 -37.31
N LYS A 96 9.42 -8.86 -36.75
CA LYS A 96 8.94 -7.64 -37.42
C LYS A 96 9.96 -6.51 -37.25
N ARG A 97 9.93 -5.56 -38.17
CA ARG A 97 10.77 -4.35 -38.08
C ARG A 97 10.54 -3.65 -36.74
N ASP A 98 11.56 -2.95 -36.27
CA ASP A 98 11.41 -2.14 -35.05
C ASP A 98 10.42 -0.97 -35.26
N GLY A 99 9.73 -0.56 -34.19
CA GLY A 99 8.81 0.57 -34.19
C GLY A 99 7.46 0.33 -34.89
N ILE A 100 7.02 -0.93 -35.02
CA ILE A 100 5.64 -1.24 -35.49
C ILE A 100 4.57 -0.78 -34.48
N THR A 101 3.37 -0.54 -34.98
CA THR A 101 2.20 -0.18 -34.15
C THR A 101 1.69 -1.38 -33.34
N ASP A 102 0.91 -1.11 -32.28
CA ASP A 102 0.26 -2.17 -31.48
C ASP A 102 -0.66 -3.07 -32.33
N SER A 103 -1.29 -2.51 -33.37
CA SER A 103 -2.13 -3.27 -34.31
C SER A 103 -1.29 -4.22 -35.16
N GLU A 104 -0.17 -3.74 -35.71
CA GLU A 104 0.77 -4.58 -36.48
C GLU A 104 1.38 -5.67 -35.59
N PHE A 105 1.70 -5.34 -34.33
CA PHE A 105 2.22 -6.32 -33.37
C PHE A 105 1.18 -7.39 -33.03
N SER A 106 -0.10 -7.01 -32.87
CA SER A 106 -1.20 -7.97 -32.67
C SER A 106 -1.39 -8.89 -33.87
N GLN A 107 -1.28 -8.39 -35.10
CA GLN A 107 -1.32 -9.20 -36.30
C GLN A 107 -0.15 -10.19 -36.39
N ALA A 108 1.04 -9.76 -36.00
CA ALA A 108 2.22 -10.63 -35.95
C ALA A 108 2.03 -11.77 -34.92
N ILE A 109 1.34 -11.51 -33.81
CA ILE A 109 0.95 -12.56 -32.85
C ILE A 109 0.01 -13.57 -33.51
N GLU A 110 -1.00 -13.13 -34.26
CA GLU A 110 -1.91 -14.04 -34.99
C GLU A 110 -1.16 -14.89 -36.01
N GLN A 111 -0.21 -14.30 -36.75
CA GLN A 111 0.63 -15.00 -37.69
C GLN A 111 1.50 -16.05 -36.99
N ALA A 112 2.22 -15.66 -35.94
CA ALA A 112 3.06 -16.56 -35.16
C ALA A 112 2.26 -17.75 -34.57
N TYR A 113 1.05 -17.47 -34.06
CA TYR A 113 0.13 -18.50 -33.58
C TYR A 113 -0.26 -19.48 -34.69
N GLY A 114 -0.64 -18.95 -35.83
CA GLY A 114 -0.98 -19.80 -36.97
C GLY A 114 0.19 -20.69 -37.40
N ASN A 115 1.42 -20.18 -37.39
CA ASN A 115 2.60 -20.94 -37.74
C ASN A 115 2.99 -21.97 -36.67
N GLY A 116 2.88 -21.61 -35.38
CA GLY A 116 3.30 -22.46 -34.28
C GLY A 116 2.29 -23.58 -33.93
N THR A 117 1.00 -23.42 -34.27
CA THR A 117 -0.07 -24.41 -33.98
C THR A 117 -0.43 -25.31 -35.14
N ALA A 118 0.19 -25.15 -36.34
CA ALA A 118 -0.04 -26.02 -37.48
C ALA A 118 0.14 -27.50 -37.09
N TYR A 119 -0.80 -28.36 -37.49
CA TYR A 119 -0.97 -29.75 -37.02
C TYR A 119 0.34 -30.58 -37.04
N LYS A 120 1.14 -30.45 -38.08
CA LYS A 120 2.43 -31.16 -38.18
C LYS A 120 3.62 -30.39 -37.60
N PHE A 121 3.38 -29.16 -37.10
CA PHE A 121 4.45 -28.23 -36.75
C PHE A 121 4.27 -27.66 -35.34
N ARG A 122 3.54 -28.37 -34.48
CA ARG A 122 3.20 -27.95 -33.14
C ARG A 122 4.47 -27.68 -32.30
N ALA A 123 4.74 -26.40 -32.07
CA ALA A 123 5.84 -25.94 -31.23
C ALA A 123 5.39 -25.84 -29.77
N ASP A 124 6.33 -26.02 -28.85
CA ASP A 124 6.07 -25.82 -27.40
C ASP A 124 5.92 -24.34 -27.06
N TYR A 125 6.60 -23.46 -27.82
CA TYR A 125 6.65 -22.03 -27.56
C TYR A 125 6.46 -21.23 -28.84
N ILE A 126 5.87 -20.04 -28.69
CA ILE A 126 5.74 -19.05 -29.76
C ILE A 126 6.27 -17.73 -29.24
N MET A 127 6.96 -16.96 -30.09
CA MET A 127 7.44 -15.63 -29.77
C MET A 127 7.29 -14.67 -30.95
N VAL A 128 6.96 -13.42 -30.64
CA VAL A 128 7.00 -12.29 -31.57
C VAL A 128 8.06 -11.30 -31.11
N VAL A 129 8.90 -10.87 -32.01
CA VAL A 129 10.00 -9.94 -31.78
C VAL A 129 9.94 -8.76 -32.78
N ALA A 130 9.83 -7.53 -32.25
CA ALA A 130 9.93 -6.30 -33.00
C ALA A 130 10.92 -5.36 -32.30
N GLY A 131 12.20 -5.54 -32.56
CA GLY A 131 13.27 -4.85 -31.83
C GLY A 131 13.27 -5.20 -30.33
N LEU A 132 13.02 -4.20 -29.48
CA LEU A 132 12.93 -4.38 -28.03
C LEU A 132 11.53 -4.84 -27.56
N THR A 133 10.51 -4.69 -28.40
CA THR A 133 9.15 -5.14 -28.09
C THR A 133 9.04 -6.63 -28.36
N ARG A 134 8.74 -7.42 -27.33
CA ARG A 134 8.73 -8.89 -27.42
C ARG A 134 7.57 -9.46 -26.62
N ARG A 135 7.03 -10.59 -27.11
CA ARG A 135 6.02 -11.35 -26.39
C ARG A 135 6.20 -12.84 -26.69
N ALA A 136 6.29 -13.65 -25.64
CA ALA A 136 6.44 -15.10 -25.72
C ALA A 136 5.26 -15.82 -25.07
N PHE A 137 4.93 -17.01 -25.58
CA PHE A 137 3.79 -17.82 -25.16
C PHE A 137 4.20 -19.27 -24.95
N ASP A 138 3.68 -19.92 -23.92
CA ASP A 138 3.86 -21.34 -23.60
C ASP A 138 2.65 -22.16 -24.08
N PHE A 139 2.89 -23.13 -24.95
CA PHE A 139 1.89 -24.06 -25.49
C PHE A 139 1.95 -25.47 -24.87
N THR A 140 2.79 -25.67 -23.86
CA THR A 140 2.87 -26.95 -23.15
C THR A 140 1.80 -27.10 -22.08
N GLY A 141 1.07 -26.00 -21.74
CA GLY A 141 0.09 -25.96 -20.65
C GLY A 141 -1.34 -26.37 -21.05
N GLU A 142 -2.22 -26.37 -20.06
CA GLU A 142 -3.62 -26.77 -20.15
C GLU A 142 -4.47 -25.94 -21.14
N TYR A 143 -4.06 -24.68 -21.39
CA TYR A 143 -4.77 -23.73 -22.26
C TYR A 143 -4.12 -23.56 -23.64
N ALA A 144 -3.23 -24.45 -24.02
CA ALA A 144 -2.46 -24.36 -25.26
C ALA A 144 -3.33 -24.17 -26.51
N ASP A 145 -4.50 -24.78 -26.54
CA ASP A 145 -5.41 -24.81 -27.70
C ASP A 145 -6.67 -23.93 -27.51
N ALA A 146 -6.82 -23.22 -26.40
CA ALA A 146 -8.02 -22.43 -26.12
C ALA A 146 -8.01 -21.07 -26.82
N ALA A 147 -8.77 -20.96 -27.90
CA ALA A 147 -9.01 -19.70 -28.59
C ALA A 147 -9.65 -18.67 -27.61
N GLY A 148 -9.02 -17.51 -27.45
CA GLY A 148 -9.47 -16.45 -26.55
C GLY A 148 -8.80 -16.43 -25.16
N GLU A 149 -8.00 -17.46 -24.82
CA GLU A 149 -7.28 -17.51 -23.54
C GLU A 149 -5.76 -17.31 -23.68
N ARG A 150 -5.31 -16.81 -24.83
CA ARG A 150 -3.89 -16.62 -25.17
C ARG A 150 -3.10 -15.81 -24.14
N GLU A 151 -3.72 -14.83 -23.51
CA GLU A 151 -3.07 -14.02 -22.48
C GLU A 151 -2.66 -14.83 -21.25
N LYS A 152 -3.33 -15.95 -20.97
CA LYS A 152 -2.97 -16.86 -19.89
C LYS A 152 -1.66 -17.62 -20.12
N ASN A 153 -1.28 -17.75 -21.40
CA ASN A 153 -0.08 -18.46 -21.83
C ASN A 153 1.16 -17.57 -21.99
N ILE A 154 1.04 -16.26 -21.72
CA ILE A 154 2.18 -15.34 -21.80
C ILE A 154 3.23 -15.71 -20.77
N ILE A 155 4.48 -15.88 -21.25
CA ILE A 155 5.66 -16.10 -20.41
C ILE A 155 6.62 -14.91 -20.51
N ALA A 156 7.54 -14.78 -19.55
CA ALA A 156 8.49 -13.67 -19.53
C ALA A 156 9.47 -13.71 -20.71
N ASP A 157 9.89 -14.92 -21.09
CA ASP A 157 10.89 -15.15 -22.12
C ASP A 157 10.91 -16.63 -22.54
N LEU A 158 11.61 -16.96 -23.64
CA LEU A 158 11.83 -18.36 -24.03
C LEU A 158 12.74 -19.10 -23.03
N PRO A 159 12.49 -20.40 -22.81
CA PRO A 159 13.39 -21.23 -22.01
C PRO A 159 14.78 -21.34 -22.64
N ARG A 160 15.82 -21.28 -21.83
CA ARG A 160 17.19 -21.56 -22.28
C ARG A 160 17.42 -23.08 -22.41
N GLN A 161 18.32 -23.49 -23.30
CA GLN A 161 18.81 -24.87 -23.40
C GLN A 161 17.68 -25.92 -23.41
N TYR A 162 16.62 -25.68 -24.20
CA TYR A 162 15.52 -26.64 -24.42
C TYR A 162 14.73 -27.04 -23.17
N GLY A 163 14.62 -26.17 -22.20
CA GLY A 163 13.69 -26.38 -21.09
C GLY A 163 14.34 -26.70 -19.76
N LYS A 164 15.28 -25.87 -19.33
CA LYS A 164 15.61 -25.83 -17.90
C LYS A 164 14.35 -25.52 -17.11
N PRO A 165 14.22 -26.10 -15.89
CA PRO A 165 13.07 -25.83 -15.02
C PRO A 165 12.96 -24.33 -14.70
N GLU A 166 11.75 -23.89 -14.39
CA GLU A 166 11.49 -22.53 -13.93
C GLU A 166 12.38 -22.20 -12.72
N GLU A 167 13.21 -21.18 -12.85
CA GLU A 167 14.18 -20.79 -11.81
C GLU A 167 13.73 -19.51 -11.13
N TYR A 168 13.92 -19.42 -9.83
CA TYR A 168 13.79 -18.20 -9.05
C TYR A 168 14.93 -17.24 -9.38
N LYS A 169 14.62 -15.94 -9.51
CA LYS A 169 15.60 -14.88 -9.77
C LYS A 169 16.20 -14.32 -8.49
N TYR A 170 15.35 -14.04 -7.51
CA TYR A 170 15.71 -13.36 -6.26
C TYR A 170 15.87 -14.37 -5.13
N HIS A 171 17.06 -14.34 -4.50
CA HIS A 171 17.43 -15.23 -3.38
C HIS A 171 17.99 -14.39 -2.24
N LYS A 172 17.66 -14.76 -1.02
CA LYS A 172 18.16 -14.07 0.18
C LYS A 172 19.68 -14.12 0.25
N ASN A 173 20.35 -12.97 0.29
CA ASN A 173 21.81 -12.84 0.28
C ASN A 173 22.46 -13.62 -0.89
N GLY A 174 21.76 -13.79 -2.00
CA GLY A 174 22.25 -14.42 -3.22
C GLY A 174 22.89 -13.44 -4.18
N GLY A 175 23.23 -13.90 -5.40
CA GLY A 175 23.78 -13.05 -6.45
C GLY A 175 22.81 -11.96 -6.91
N LEU A 176 21.51 -12.18 -6.75
CA LEU A 176 20.43 -11.19 -6.94
C LEU A 176 19.49 -11.29 -5.74
N ASP A 177 19.48 -10.24 -4.93
CA ASP A 177 18.58 -10.11 -3.78
C ASP A 177 17.65 -8.89 -3.93
N ILE A 178 16.49 -8.92 -3.28
CA ILE A 178 15.57 -7.79 -3.23
C ILE A 178 16.20 -6.64 -2.44
N GLN A 179 15.98 -5.39 -2.91
CA GLN A 179 16.64 -4.22 -2.36
C GLN A 179 15.65 -3.22 -1.74
N PRO A 180 15.99 -2.61 -0.58
CA PRO A 180 15.26 -1.47 -0.08
C PRO A 180 15.37 -0.31 -1.07
N ILE A 181 14.35 0.52 -1.16
CA ILE A 181 14.29 1.66 -2.08
C ILE A 181 13.95 2.95 -1.34
N ASN A 182 14.29 4.08 -1.97
CA ASN A 182 13.98 5.40 -1.42
C ASN A 182 12.49 5.74 -1.60
N ARG A 183 12.07 6.84 -0.97
CA ARG A 183 10.68 7.30 -0.92
C ARG A 183 10.08 7.58 -2.30
N GLU A 184 10.81 8.28 -3.15
CA GLU A 184 10.35 8.66 -4.49
C GLU A 184 10.12 7.41 -5.35
N ALA A 185 11.05 6.47 -5.31
CA ALA A 185 10.95 5.20 -6.03
C ALA A 185 9.82 4.32 -5.49
N LEU A 186 9.63 4.24 -4.17
CA LEU A 186 8.53 3.47 -3.57
C LEU A 186 7.17 4.06 -3.96
N THR A 187 7.02 5.39 -3.85
CA THR A 187 5.79 6.09 -4.25
C THR A 187 5.48 5.86 -5.73
N ALA A 188 6.48 5.94 -6.62
CA ALA A 188 6.30 5.68 -8.05
C ALA A 188 5.90 4.22 -8.31
N THR A 189 6.53 3.27 -7.62
CA THR A 189 6.25 1.83 -7.74
C THR A 189 4.81 1.50 -7.32
N ILE A 190 4.37 2.01 -6.17
CA ILE A 190 3.00 1.81 -5.66
C ILE A 190 1.98 2.44 -6.62
N LYS A 191 2.22 3.67 -7.09
CA LYS A 191 1.35 4.33 -8.08
C LYS A 191 1.26 3.53 -9.38
N LYS A 192 2.38 3.02 -9.89
CA LYS A 192 2.41 2.21 -11.12
C LYS A 192 1.65 0.89 -10.95
N ALA A 193 1.85 0.19 -9.83
CA ALA A 193 1.12 -1.03 -9.52
C ALA A 193 -0.39 -0.79 -9.45
N HIS A 194 -0.80 0.29 -8.78
CA HIS A 194 -2.21 0.68 -8.71
C HIS A 194 -2.80 1.08 -10.08
N GLN A 195 -2.07 1.87 -10.88
CA GLN A 195 -2.51 2.24 -12.24
C GLN A 195 -2.71 1.01 -13.12
N THR A 196 -1.85 0.00 -12.98
CA THR A 196 -2.00 -1.29 -13.65
C THR A 196 -3.32 -1.97 -13.27
N LEU A 197 -3.67 -2.00 -11.99
CA LEU A 197 -4.93 -2.56 -11.49
C LEU A 197 -6.15 -1.77 -11.97
N TRP A 198 -6.10 -0.46 -11.91
CA TRP A 198 -7.20 0.41 -12.31
C TRP A 198 -7.41 0.43 -13.83
N GLY A 199 -6.36 0.59 -14.62
CA GLY A 199 -6.42 0.73 -16.08
C GLY A 199 -6.78 -0.57 -16.81
N ALA A 200 -6.22 -1.70 -16.37
CA ALA A 200 -6.41 -2.99 -17.02
C ALA A 200 -7.53 -3.85 -16.41
N GLY A 201 -7.91 -3.59 -15.16
CA GLY A 201 -8.73 -4.52 -14.37
C GLY A 201 -10.21 -4.23 -14.34
N LYS A 202 -10.73 -3.21 -15.03
CA LYS A 202 -12.16 -2.79 -14.92
C LYS A 202 -12.61 -2.52 -13.47
N LEU A 203 -11.67 -2.24 -12.57
CA LEU A 203 -11.90 -2.00 -11.16
C LEU A 203 -12.11 -0.50 -10.91
N SER A 204 -12.98 -0.16 -9.96
CA SER A 204 -13.00 1.19 -9.42
C SER A 204 -11.69 1.47 -8.65
N ALA A 205 -11.36 2.75 -8.46
CA ALA A 205 -10.15 3.12 -7.75
C ALA A 205 -10.05 2.51 -6.33
N PRO A 206 -11.12 2.47 -5.50
CA PRO A 206 -11.10 1.78 -4.21
C PRO A 206 -10.91 0.26 -4.32
N GLN A 207 -11.51 -0.37 -5.32
CA GLN A 207 -11.32 -1.81 -5.55
C GLN A 207 -9.88 -2.14 -5.95
N ALA A 208 -9.30 -1.35 -6.86
CA ALA A 208 -7.90 -1.48 -7.25
C ALA A 208 -6.96 -1.30 -6.05
N PHE A 209 -7.28 -0.37 -5.15
CA PHE A 209 -6.56 -0.19 -3.88
C PHE A 209 -6.68 -1.43 -2.98
N SER A 210 -7.89 -1.95 -2.78
CA SER A 210 -8.11 -3.16 -1.98
C SER A 210 -7.33 -4.36 -2.51
N GLU A 211 -7.32 -4.57 -3.84
CA GLU A 211 -6.53 -5.64 -4.47
C GLU A 211 -5.02 -5.42 -4.30
N LEU A 212 -4.54 -4.18 -4.43
CA LEU A 212 -3.13 -3.86 -4.20
C LEU A 212 -2.71 -4.16 -2.75
N CYS A 213 -3.56 -3.85 -1.77
CA CYS A 213 -3.33 -4.16 -0.37
C CYS A 213 -3.13 -5.67 -0.12
N LYS A 214 -3.96 -6.52 -0.76
CA LYS A 214 -3.81 -7.97 -0.67
C LYS A 214 -2.47 -8.46 -1.24
N ILE A 215 -2.05 -7.90 -2.38
CA ILE A 215 -0.78 -8.27 -3.03
C ILE A 215 0.42 -7.82 -2.18
N ILE A 216 0.38 -6.61 -1.64
CA ILE A 216 1.42 -6.09 -0.74
C ILE A 216 1.50 -6.93 0.55
N PHE A 217 0.36 -7.36 1.07
CA PHE A 217 0.32 -8.26 2.23
C PHE A 217 1.05 -9.58 1.96
N VAL A 218 0.79 -10.23 0.83
CA VAL A 218 1.52 -11.44 0.41
C VAL A 218 3.01 -11.18 0.33
N LYS A 219 3.40 -10.06 -0.29
CA LYS A 219 4.82 -9.70 -0.45
C LYS A 219 5.51 -9.52 0.90
N ILE A 220 4.94 -8.72 1.79
CA ILE A 220 5.52 -8.47 3.13
C ILE A 220 5.59 -9.77 3.94
N SER A 221 4.53 -10.57 3.89
CA SER A 221 4.50 -11.88 4.57
C SER A 221 5.60 -12.80 4.06
N ASP A 222 5.80 -12.84 2.73
CA ASP A 222 6.87 -13.63 2.12
C ASP A 222 8.27 -13.11 2.52
N GLU A 223 8.49 -11.80 2.54
CA GLU A 223 9.78 -11.21 2.96
C GLU A 223 10.14 -11.51 4.41
N LYS A 224 9.14 -11.58 5.31
CA LYS A 224 9.31 -11.86 6.74
C LYS A 224 9.57 -13.33 7.07
N LEU A 225 9.34 -14.25 6.15
CA LEU A 225 9.64 -15.67 6.39
C LEU A 225 11.13 -15.86 6.67
N LYS A 226 11.43 -16.68 7.68
CA LYS A 226 12.82 -17.07 8.00
C LYS A 226 13.39 -17.89 6.85
N ARG A 227 14.42 -17.36 6.19
CA ARG A 227 15.14 -18.01 5.08
C ARG A 227 16.61 -18.08 5.37
N LYS A 228 17.25 -19.16 4.93
CA LYS A 228 18.71 -19.28 4.89
C LYS A 228 19.26 -18.47 3.71
N PRO A 229 20.53 -18.03 3.76
CA PRO A 229 21.20 -17.47 2.59
C PRO A 229 21.10 -18.42 1.39
N GLY A 230 20.74 -17.89 0.22
CA GLY A 230 20.54 -18.66 -1.01
C GLY A 230 19.15 -19.26 -1.19
N GLU A 231 18.26 -19.22 -0.19
CA GLU A 231 16.86 -19.62 -0.38
C GLU A 231 16.06 -18.54 -1.15
N PRO A 232 15.21 -18.94 -2.11
CA PRO A 232 14.46 -18.00 -2.92
C PRO A 232 13.31 -17.33 -2.16
N TYR A 233 12.94 -16.11 -2.59
CA TYR A 233 11.66 -15.53 -2.24
C TYR A 233 10.57 -16.14 -3.11
N GLU A 234 9.39 -16.36 -2.55
CA GLU A 234 8.25 -16.89 -3.31
C GLU A 234 7.51 -15.79 -4.08
N PHE A 235 7.51 -14.54 -3.58
CA PHE A 235 6.87 -13.41 -4.25
C PHE A 235 7.78 -12.83 -5.34
N GLN A 236 7.83 -13.51 -6.48
CA GLN A 236 8.53 -13.09 -7.68
C GLN A 236 8.01 -13.84 -8.90
N ILE A 237 8.40 -13.45 -10.10
CA ILE A 237 8.16 -14.17 -11.34
C ILE A 237 9.35 -15.08 -11.60
N LYS A 238 9.13 -16.38 -11.65
CA LYS A 238 10.16 -17.33 -12.08
C LYS A 238 10.45 -17.18 -13.57
N THR A 239 11.64 -17.56 -13.99
CA THR A 239 11.94 -17.67 -15.43
C THR A 239 10.98 -18.65 -16.08
N HIS A 240 10.39 -18.27 -17.22
CA HIS A 240 9.48 -19.11 -18.02
C HIS A 240 8.12 -19.46 -17.36
N GLU A 241 7.80 -18.88 -16.19
CA GLU A 241 6.52 -19.09 -15.53
C GLU A 241 5.39 -18.37 -16.29
N THR A 242 4.30 -19.06 -16.59
CA THR A 242 3.10 -18.46 -17.21
C THR A 242 2.35 -17.58 -16.21
N SER A 243 1.52 -16.64 -16.72
CA SER A 243 0.68 -15.78 -15.86
C SER A 243 -0.25 -16.61 -14.96
N GLN A 244 -0.80 -17.70 -15.48
CA GLN A 244 -1.68 -18.59 -14.73
C GLN A 244 -0.96 -19.31 -13.58
N ARG A 245 0.24 -19.89 -13.84
CA ARG A 245 1.04 -20.56 -12.79
C ARG A 245 1.45 -19.58 -11.69
N LEU A 246 1.92 -18.40 -12.09
CA LEU A 246 2.22 -17.32 -11.17
C LEU A 246 0.99 -16.95 -10.31
N ALA A 247 -0.16 -16.70 -10.97
CA ALA A 247 -1.38 -16.29 -10.28
C ALA A 247 -1.86 -17.36 -9.29
N SER A 248 -1.83 -18.62 -9.66
CA SER A 248 -2.17 -19.74 -8.76
C SER A 248 -1.24 -19.77 -7.55
N ARG A 249 0.07 -19.56 -7.75
CA ARG A 249 1.06 -19.56 -6.67
C ARG A 249 0.87 -18.35 -5.74
N ILE A 250 0.72 -17.15 -6.28
CA ILE A 250 0.51 -15.93 -5.47
C ILE A 250 -0.81 -16.00 -4.69
N ARG A 251 -1.90 -16.49 -5.32
CA ARG A 251 -3.18 -16.71 -4.61
C ARG A 251 -3.05 -17.77 -3.51
N GLY A 252 -2.31 -18.85 -3.77
CA GLY A 252 -2.03 -19.87 -2.75
C GLY A 252 -1.21 -19.33 -1.57
N LEU A 253 -0.25 -18.44 -1.80
CA LEU A 253 0.47 -17.72 -0.73
C LEU A 253 -0.47 -16.81 0.06
N TYR A 254 -1.37 -16.10 -0.62
CA TYR A 254 -2.36 -15.25 0.00
C TYR A 254 -3.33 -16.05 0.90
N GLU A 255 -3.85 -17.17 0.41
CA GLU A 255 -4.77 -18.02 1.17
C GLU A 255 -4.13 -18.56 2.44
N LYS A 256 -2.89 -19.04 2.37
CA LYS A 256 -2.14 -19.49 3.55
C LYS A 256 -1.98 -18.40 4.61
N GLN A 257 -1.70 -17.15 4.19
CA GLN A 257 -1.57 -16.03 5.10
C GLN A 257 -2.93 -15.58 5.65
N ARG A 258 -3.98 -15.59 4.83
CA ARG A 258 -5.34 -15.27 5.24
C ARG A 258 -5.88 -16.24 6.30
N GLU A 259 -5.55 -17.53 6.21
CA GLU A 259 -5.90 -18.53 7.23
C GLU A 259 -5.25 -18.24 8.59
N GLN A 260 -4.03 -17.69 8.59
CA GLN A 260 -3.34 -17.27 9.81
C GLN A 260 -3.87 -15.95 10.39
N GLU A 261 -4.35 -15.06 9.52
CA GLU A 261 -4.82 -13.71 9.84
C GLU A 261 -6.24 -13.44 9.30
N PRO A 262 -7.26 -14.20 9.73
CA PRO A 262 -8.60 -14.18 9.13
C PRO A 262 -9.33 -12.83 9.27
N ASN A 263 -8.90 -11.99 10.22
CA ASN A 263 -9.50 -10.69 10.48
C ASN A 263 -8.93 -9.55 9.60
N VAL A 264 -7.88 -9.81 8.81
CA VAL A 264 -7.26 -8.78 7.97
C VAL A 264 -7.95 -8.71 6.62
N PHE A 265 -8.12 -9.86 5.97
CA PHE A 265 -8.78 -9.96 4.66
C PHE A 265 -9.79 -11.10 4.63
N THR A 266 -11.00 -10.80 4.20
CA THR A 266 -12.12 -11.76 4.17
C THR A 266 -12.40 -12.34 2.79
N ASP A 267 -11.90 -11.71 1.72
CA ASP A 267 -12.16 -12.07 0.33
C ASP A 267 -10.88 -12.42 -0.44
N ASN A 268 -11.03 -13.10 -1.57
CA ASN A 268 -9.92 -13.56 -2.41
C ASN A 268 -9.36 -12.43 -3.30
N ILE A 269 -8.16 -12.64 -3.87
CA ILE A 269 -7.62 -11.80 -4.94
C ILE A 269 -8.44 -12.03 -6.21
N ARG A 270 -9.11 -10.97 -6.71
CA ARG A 270 -10.10 -11.02 -7.81
C ARG A 270 -9.66 -10.25 -9.06
N ILE A 271 -8.42 -10.43 -9.47
CA ILE A 271 -7.87 -9.78 -10.67
C ILE A 271 -7.43 -10.82 -11.70
N ASP A 272 -7.38 -10.42 -12.95
CA ASP A 272 -6.92 -11.28 -14.04
C ASP A 272 -5.45 -11.68 -13.86
N ASP A 273 -5.10 -12.89 -14.29
CA ASP A 273 -3.77 -13.46 -14.11
C ASP A 273 -2.67 -12.62 -14.76
N ALA A 274 -2.94 -12.06 -15.95
CA ALA A 274 -2.00 -11.18 -16.66
C ALA A 274 -1.78 -9.86 -15.91
N VAL A 275 -2.84 -9.29 -15.31
CA VAL A 275 -2.78 -8.08 -14.49
C VAL A 275 -2.00 -8.34 -13.20
N LEU A 276 -2.27 -9.48 -12.52
CA LEU A 276 -1.53 -9.87 -11.33
C LEU A 276 -0.04 -10.02 -11.62
N ARG A 277 0.32 -10.65 -12.76
CA ARG A 277 1.70 -10.76 -13.20
C ARG A 277 2.38 -9.40 -13.36
N GLN A 278 1.70 -8.43 -13.99
CA GLN A 278 2.24 -7.08 -14.15
C GLN A 278 2.45 -6.38 -12.81
N VAL A 279 1.52 -6.53 -11.86
CA VAL A 279 1.67 -5.96 -10.52
C VAL A 279 2.84 -6.61 -9.78
N VAL A 280 2.97 -7.93 -9.83
CA VAL A 280 4.12 -8.65 -9.23
C VAL A 280 5.44 -8.15 -9.83
N SER A 281 5.52 -7.94 -11.16
CA SER A 281 6.73 -7.43 -11.83
C SER A 281 7.16 -6.05 -11.35
N HIS A 282 6.23 -5.21 -10.90
CA HIS A 282 6.57 -3.90 -10.32
C HIS A 282 7.14 -4.00 -8.90
N LEU A 283 6.74 -5.02 -8.15
CA LEU A 283 7.05 -5.17 -6.73
C LEU A 283 8.16 -6.18 -6.44
N GLU A 284 8.43 -7.17 -7.32
CA GLU A 284 9.29 -8.33 -7.02
C GLU A 284 10.71 -7.98 -6.57
N ALA A 285 11.30 -6.92 -7.11
CA ALA A 285 12.67 -6.50 -6.81
C ALA A 285 12.80 -5.66 -5.52
N VAL A 286 11.67 -5.16 -4.99
CA VAL A 286 11.66 -4.26 -3.84
C VAL A 286 11.68 -5.04 -2.53
N ASN A 287 12.46 -4.58 -1.54
CA ASN A 287 12.41 -5.06 -0.18
C ASN A 287 11.60 -4.09 0.69
N LEU A 288 10.31 -4.37 0.86
CA LEU A 288 9.42 -3.53 1.68
C LEU A 288 9.75 -3.64 3.17
N SER A 289 10.13 -4.81 3.64
CA SER A 289 10.42 -5.04 5.07
C SER A 289 11.65 -4.28 5.55
N LYS A 290 12.69 -4.18 4.72
CA LYS A 290 13.93 -3.44 5.03
C LYS A 290 13.92 -1.97 4.59
N THR A 291 12.91 -1.53 3.83
CA THR A 291 12.72 -0.11 3.53
C THR A 291 12.35 0.59 4.84
N ASP A 292 12.98 1.74 5.12
CA ASP A 292 12.75 2.46 6.38
C ASP A 292 11.28 2.87 6.57
N LEU A 293 10.87 2.96 7.83
CA LEU A 293 9.47 3.16 8.21
C LEU A 293 8.92 4.52 7.78
N ASP A 294 9.74 5.56 7.83
CA ASP A 294 9.33 6.89 7.40
C ASP A 294 9.06 6.91 5.89
N THR A 295 9.94 6.29 5.10
CA THR A 295 9.78 6.09 3.66
C THR A 295 8.48 5.33 3.35
N LYS A 296 8.20 4.22 4.04
CA LYS A 296 6.96 3.44 3.87
C LYS A 296 5.74 4.28 4.21
N GLY A 297 5.73 4.89 5.38
CA GLY A 297 4.62 5.71 5.87
C GLY A 297 4.26 6.85 4.93
N VAL A 298 5.26 7.65 4.54
CA VAL A 298 5.05 8.79 3.63
C VAL A 298 4.62 8.34 2.23
N ALA A 299 5.20 7.26 1.69
CA ALA A 299 4.82 6.75 0.37
C ALA A 299 3.36 6.27 0.36
N PHE A 300 2.93 5.55 1.39
CA PHE A 300 1.54 5.12 1.55
C PHE A 300 0.58 6.28 1.79
N GLU A 301 0.94 7.23 2.64
CA GLU A 301 0.14 8.43 2.90
C GLU A 301 -0.06 9.26 1.62
N GLN A 302 1.02 9.55 0.87
CA GLN A 302 0.93 10.26 -0.41
C GLN A 302 0.11 9.52 -1.46
N PHE A 303 0.19 8.21 -1.46
CA PHE A 303 -0.62 7.38 -2.32
C PHE A 303 -2.10 7.48 -1.94
N MET A 304 -2.41 7.39 -0.65
CA MET A 304 -3.78 7.46 -0.12
C MET A 304 -4.40 8.84 -0.26
N ASP A 305 -3.63 9.92 -0.04
CA ASP A 305 -4.06 11.30 -0.26
C ASP A 305 -4.63 11.52 -1.67
N GLY A 306 -4.03 10.91 -2.68
CA GLY A 306 -4.51 10.95 -4.06
C GLY A 306 -5.83 10.23 -4.29
N PHE A 307 -6.17 9.26 -3.41
CA PHE A 307 -7.31 8.36 -3.56
C PHE A 307 -8.57 8.82 -2.84
N PHE A 308 -8.40 9.22 -1.58
CA PHE A 308 -9.51 9.48 -0.68
C PHE A 308 -9.94 10.94 -0.68
N LYS A 309 -9.17 11.84 -1.33
CA LYS A 309 -9.60 13.24 -1.52
C LYS A 309 -10.89 13.29 -2.33
N GLY A 310 -11.99 13.53 -1.63
CA GLY A 310 -13.31 13.79 -2.20
C GLY A 310 -14.25 12.61 -2.36
N SER A 311 -13.82 11.35 -2.24
CA SER A 311 -14.69 10.19 -2.49
C SER A 311 -15.48 9.72 -1.26
N TYR A 312 -14.97 9.94 -0.05
CA TYR A 312 -15.56 9.41 1.19
C TYR A 312 -15.94 10.47 2.23
N GLY A 313 -15.73 11.78 1.95
CA GLY A 313 -16.04 12.87 2.90
C GLY A 313 -15.23 12.79 4.20
N GLN A 314 -14.16 12.02 4.24
CA GLN A 314 -13.30 11.86 5.41
C GLN A 314 -12.06 12.73 5.26
N TYR A 315 -11.68 13.38 6.36
CA TYR A 315 -10.55 14.28 6.42
C TYR A 315 -9.40 13.59 7.14
N PHE A 316 -8.26 13.46 6.46
CA PHE A 316 -7.03 13.00 7.11
C PHE A 316 -6.53 14.02 8.13
N THR A 317 -6.04 13.55 9.25
CA THR A 317 -5.36 14.40 10.22
C THR A 317 -3.95 14.68 9.73
N PRO A 318 -3.53 15.96 9.64
CA PRO A 318 -2.19 16.31 9.21
C PRO A 318 -1.11 15.67 10.09
N ARG A 319 -0.07 15.14 9.46
CA ARG A 319 1.03 14.43 10.13
C ARG A 319 1.67 15.24 11.25
N GLU A 320 1.91 16.52 11.01
CA GLU A 320 2.49 17.43 12.00
C GLU A 320 1.62 17.56 13.25
N VAL A 321 0.28 17.57 13.06
CA VAL A 321 -0.69 17.62 14.17
C VAL A 321 -0.71 16.29 14.93
N ILE A 322 -0.64 15.15 14.21
CA ILE A 322 -0.57 13.82 14.82
C ILE A 322 0.69 13.70 15.68
N GLN A 323 1.86 14.00 15.11
CA GLN A 323 3.15 13.95 15.81
C GLN A 323 3.16 14.83 17.07
N PHE A 324 2.62 16.03 16.93
CA PHE A 324 2.49 16.97 18.05
C PHE A 324 1.59 16.41 19.14
N ALA A 325 0.42 15.87 18.80
CA ALA A 325 -0.52 15.32 19.80
C ALA A 325 0.05 14.11 20.54
N VAL A 326 0.72 13.20 19.84
CA VAL A 326 1.41 12.05 20.42
C VAL A 326 2.51 12.51 21.38
N ALA A 327 3.35 13.48 20.94
CA ALA A 327 4.40 14.03 21.77
C ALA A 327 3.86 14.74 23.01
N MET A 328 2.79 15.52 22.90
CA MET A 328 2.12 16.20 24.04
C MET A 328 1.68 15.21 25.13
N LEU A 329 1.11 14.06 24.74
CA LEU A 329 0.64 13.05 25.68
C LEU A 329 1.73 12.13 26.22
N LYS A 330 2.99 12.21 25.73
CA LYS A 330 4.11 11.35 26.19
C LYS A 330 3.72 9.86 26.18
N VAL A 331 3.36 9.36 25.00
CA VAL A 331 3.03 7.94 24.84
C VAL A 331 4.25 7.08 25.14
N THR A 332 4.08 6.04 25.96
CA THR A 332 5.12 5.08 26.37
C THR A 332 4.68 3.63 26.08
N ASP A 333 5.58 2.69 26.18
CA ASP A 333 5.33 1.25 26.00
C ASP A 333 4.28 0.69 26.99
N SER A 334 4.13 1.34 28.15
CA SER A 334 3.18 0.92 29.19
C SER A 334 1.74 1.34 28.90
N ASP A 335 1.51 2.36 28.08
CA ASP A 335 0.19 2.93 27.82
C ASP A 335 -0.67 2.06 26.88
N LYS A 336 -1.92 1.84 27.22
CA LYS A 336 -2.90 1.26 26.31
C LYS A 336 -3.59 2.39 25.53
N VAL A 337 -3.36 2.42 24.23
CA VAL A 337 -3.73 3.51 23.32
C VAL A 337 -4.93 3.12 22.47
N LEU A 338 -5.87 4.03 22.29
CA LEU A 338 -7.04 3.87 21.43
C LEU A 338 -7.22 5.09 20.51
N ASP A 339 -7.54 4.84 19.26
CA ASP A 339 -8.20 5.80 18.38
C ASP A 339 -9.58 5.26 17.99
N PRO A 340 -10.68 5.82 18.56
CA PRO A 340 -12.04 5.36 18.26
C PRO A 340 -12.60 5.86 16.91
N ALA A 341 -11.84 6.63 16.14
CA ALA A 341 -12.15 7.06 14.76
C ALA A 341 -10.87 7.05 13.95
N CYS A 342 -10.22 5.87 13.86
CA CYS A 342 -8.81 5.78 13.50
C CYS A 342 -8.51 6.11 12.04
N GLY A 343 -9.51 6.15 11.17
CA GLY A 343 -9.28 6.40 9.76
C GLY A 343 -8.24 5.42 9.20
N SER A 344 -7.21 5.94 8.58
CA SER A 344 -6.08 5.16 8.05
C SER A 344 -5.06 4.69 9.10
N GLY A 345 -5.29 4.94 10.38
CA GLY A 345 -4.39 4.55 11.48
C GLY A 345 -3.27 5.53 11.79
N GLY A 346 -3.36 6.78 11.34
CA GLY A 346 -2.29 7.77 11.51
C GLY A 346 -1.84 7.96 12.95
N PHE A 347 -2.75 8.15 13.91
CA PHE A 347 -2.41 8.27 15.33
C PHE A 347 -1.78 6.99 15.90
N LEU A 348 -2.27 5.82 15.49
CA LEU A 348 -1.74 4.54 15.95
C LEU A 348 -0.29 4.33 15.49
N LEU A 349 0.01 4.66 14.23
CA LEU A 349 1.36 4.56 13.68
C LEU A 349 2.34 5.49 14.39
N HIS A 350 1.93 6.73 14.67
CA HIS A 350 2.81 7.67 15.35
C HIS A 350 2.96 7.37 16.85
N ALA A 351 1.95 6.74 17.48
CA ALA A 351 2.10 6.19 18.83
C ALA A 351 3.13 5.04 18.84
N LEU A 352 3.09 4.15 17.85
CA LEU A 352 4.10 3.10 17.68
C LEU A 352 5.50 3.68 17.43
N ASP A 353 5.61 4.71 16.57
CA ASP A 353 6.88 5.39 16.30
C ASP A 353 7.48 6.05 17.55
N ALA A 354 6.63 6.60 18.44
CA ALA A 354 7.08 7.15 19.72
C ALA A 354 7.71 6.07 20.61
N VAL A 355 7.10 4.89 20.71
CA VAL A 355 7.62 3.77 21.52
C VAL A 355 8.87 3.13 20.87
N ARG A 356 9.00 3.17 19.54
CA ARG A 356 10.25 2.77 18.87
C ARG A 356 11.40 3.70 19.21
N LYS A 357 11.17 5.00 19.20
CA LYS A 357 12.17 5.98 19.63
C LYS A 357 12.54 5.81 21.10
N GLU A 358 11.58 5.48 21.94
CA GLU A 358 11.84 5.10 23.34
C GLU A 358 12.73 3.85 23.42
N ALA A 359 12.50 2.84 22.56
CA ALA A 359 13.36 1.67 22.48
C ALA A 359 14.78 2.01 22.02
N ASP A 360 14.94 2.92 21.04
CA ASP A 360 16.24 3.42 20.59
C ASP A 360 17.04 4.09 21.73
N GLU A 361 16.34 4.77 22.66
CA GLU A 361 16.95 5.40 23.84
C GLU A 361 17.38 4.38 24.89
N TYR A 362 16.59 3.32 25.11
CA TYR A 362 16.87 2.28 26.12
C TYR A 362 17.85 1.22 25.64
N TYR A 363 17.86 0.89 24.36
CA TYR A 363 18.64 -0.20 23.78
C TYR A 363 19.50 0.33 22.62
N PRO A 364 20.80 0.57 22.85
CA PRO A 364 21.70 1.14 21.83
C PRO A 364 21.89 0.26 20.58
N ASP A 365 21.62 -1.07 20.68
CA ASP A 365 21.67 -2.00 19.56
C ASP A 365 20.24 -2.22 19.00
N PRO A 366 19.89 -1.58 17.86
CA PRO A 366 18.55 -1.71 17.26
C PRO A 366 18.24 -3.13 16.74
N ASP A 367 19.26 -3.97 16.54
CA ASP A 367 19.11 -5.36 16.12
C ASP A 367 18.96 -6.31 17.32
N SER A 368 19.07 -5.82 18.55
CA SER A 368 18.91 -6.63 19.75
C SER A 368 17.47 -7.13 19.92
N ARG A 369 17.34 -8.32 20.53
CA ARG A 369 16.04 -8.90 20.84
C ARG A 369 15.23 -8.04 21.81
N ASP A 370 15.88 -7.37 22.74
CA ASP A 370 15.23 -6.55 23.74
C ASP A 370 14.68 -5.27 23.14
N HIS A 371 15.43 -4.62 22.23
CA HIS A 371 14.91 -3.50 21.42
C HIS A 371 13.66 -3.90 20.64
N PHE A 372 13.73 -5.02 19.89
CA PHE A 372 12.58 -5.52 19.14
C PHE A 372 11.39 -5.84 20.05
N ASN A 373 11.59 -6.56 21.16
CA ASN A 373 10.52 -6.96 22.05
C ASN A 373 9.83 -5.76 22.71
N HIS A 374 10.53 -4.67 23.01
CA HIS A 374 9.99 -3.47 23.64
C HIS A 374 8.83 -2.89 22.82
N TRP A 375 9.10 -2.44 21.62
CA TRP A 375 8.07 -1.83 20.77
C TRP A 375 7.09 -2.85 20.17
N HIS A 376 7.54 -4.08 19.88
CA HIS A 376 6.68 -5.10 19.28
C HIS A 376 5.62 -5.61 20.25
N THR A 377 5.95 -5.74 21.54
CA THR A 377 4.96 -6.08 22.59
C THR A 377 3.90 -4.98 22.72
N PHE A 378 4.32 -3.73 22.64
CA PHE A 378 3.38 -2.59 22.61
C PHE A 378 2.47 -2.65 21.39
N ALA A 379 3.02 -2.84 20.19
CA ALA A 379 2.26 -2.97 18.97
C ALA A 379 1.20 -4.09 19.06
N LEU A 380 1.60 -5.27 19.53
CA LEU A 380 0.73 -6.44 19.63
C LEU A 380 -0.37 -6.30 20.69
N SER A 381 -0.11 -5.62 21.79
CA SER A 381 -0.98 -5.71 22.98
C SER A 381 -1.67 -4.40 23.37
N LYS A 382 -1.14 -3.25 22.96
CA LYS A 382 -1.52 -1.94 23.49
C LYS A 382 -2.17 -0.97 22.50
N LEU A 383 -2.02 -1.18 21.18
CA LEU A 383 -2.61 -0.32 20.16
C LEU A 383 -3.99 -0.82 19.71
N TYR A 384 -4.99 0.05 19.77
CA TYR A 384 -6.38 -0.26 19.42
C TYR A 384 -6.94 0.81 18.50
N GLY A 385 -7.75 0.41 17.52
CA GLY A 385 -8.43 1.32 16.58
C GLY A 385 -9.86 0.88 16.29
N ILE A 386 -10.75 1.83 16.07
CA ILE A 386 -12.11 1.59 15.59
C ILE A 386 -12.32 2.46 14.35
N GLU A 387 -12.82 1.86 13.28
CA GLU A 387 -13.22 2.55 12.06
C GLU A 387 -14.54 1.98 11.55
N ILE A 388 -15.49 2.84 11.22
CA ILE A 388 -16.84 2.43 10.79
C ILE A 388 -16.86 1.98 9.31
N ASN A 389 -15.96 2.53 8.50
CA ASN A 389 -15.88 2.22 7.08
C ASN A 389 -14.96 1.02 6.85
N ASP A 390 -15.48 -0.06 6.26
CA ASP A 390 -14.75 -1.31 6.03
C ASP A 390 -13.52 -1.12 5.13
N ASP A 391 -13.62 -0.34 4.06
CA ASP A 391 -12.49 -0.09 3.16
C ASP A 391 -11.37 0.67 3.87
N ILE A 392 -11.72 1.64 4.71
CA ILE A 392 -10.74 2.44 5.47
C ILE A 392 -10.15 1.63 6.64
N ALA A 393 -10.95 0.80 7.29
CA ALA A 393 -10.45 -0.13 8.31
C ALA A 393 -9.41 -1.09 7.74
N ARG A 394 -9.62 -1.59 6.51
CA ARG A 394 -8.61 -2.40 5.79
C ARG A 394 -7.34 -1.61 5.50
N VAL A 395 -7.48 -0.34 5.12
CA VAL A 395 -6.34 0.56 4.94
C VAL A 395 -5.56 0.73 6.24
N ALA A 396 -6.23 0.98 7.36
CA ALA A 396 -5.60 1.09 8.67
C ALA A 396 -4.83 -0.19 9.03
N LYS A 397 -5.47 -1.36 8.88
CA LYS A 397 -4.82 -2.65 9.10
C LYS A 397 -3.59 -2.84 8.23
N MET A 398 -3.68 -2.52 6.94
CA MET A 398 -2.55 -2.62 6.02
C MET A 398 -1.42 -1.69 6.42
N ASN A 399 -1.73 -0.44 6.78
CA ASN A 399 -0.76 0.51 7.28
C ASN A 399 0.01 -0.03 8.48
N MET A 400 -0.70 -0.60 9.44
CA MET A 400 -0.09 -1.21 10.64
C MET A 400 0.81 -2.40 10.25
N ILE A 401 0.35 -3.30 9.37
CA ILE A 401 1.13 -4.46 8.88
C ILE A 401 2.43 -4.02 8.18
N ILE A 402 2.37 -2.99 7.32
CA ILE A 402 3.54 -2.44 6.63
C ILE A 402 4.58 -1.89 7.61
N HIS A 403 4.11 -1.41 8.76
CA HIS A 403 4.95 -0.87 9.83
C HIS A 403 5.31 -1.92 10.89
N ASP A 404 5.24 -3.21 10.56
CA ASP A 404 5.64 -4.32 11.41
C ASP A 404 4.80 -4.50 12.70
N ASP A 405 3.58 -3.98 12.72
CA ASP A 405 2.64 -4.21 13.83
C ASP A 405 2.02 -5.61 13.79
N GLY A 406 2.46 -6.56 13.26
CA GLY A 406 2.08 -7.99 13.21
C GLY A 406 0.62 -8.41 13.49
N HIS A 407 -0.11 -7.74 14.40
CA HIS A 407 -1.51 -8.04 14.76
C HIS A 407 -2.29 -6.79 15.09
N THR A 408 -3.06 -6.30 14.14
CA THR A 408 -3.84 -5.09 14.33
C THR A 408 -5.08 -5.35 15.17
N LYS A 409 -5.24 -4.59 16.25
CA LYS A 409 -6.50 -4.51 17.00
C LYS A 409 -7.39 -3.39 16.42
N VAL A 410 -7.41 -3.25 15.11
CA VAL A 410 -8.35 -2.38 14.40
C VAL A 410 -9.60 -3.18 14.08
N ILE A 411 -10.76 -2.75 14.60
CA ILE A 411 -12.06 -3.36 14.32
C ILE A 411 -12.91 -2.44 13.43
N CYS A 412 -13.72 -3.06 12.57
CA CYS A 412 -14.65 -2.34 11.69
C CYS A 412 -16.05 -2.34 12.35
N THR A 413 -16.38 -1.25 13.06
CA THR A 413 -17.67 -1.11 13.73
C THR A 413 -17.95 0.35 14.09
N ASP A 414 -19.16 0.65 14.56
CA ASP A 414 -19.49 1.97 15.09
C ASP A 414 -18.95 2.13 16.51
N ALA A 415 -18.00 3.05 16.71
CA ALA A 415 -17.41 3.32 18.01
C ALA A 415 -18.42 3.83 19.05
N LEU A 416 -19.56 4.36 18.63
CA LEU A 416 -20.62 4.84 19.52
C LEU A 416 -21.52 3.71 20.06
N GLU A 417 -21.39 2.47 19.57
CA GLU A 417 -22.14 1.34 20.09
C GLU A 417 -21.78 0.99 21.54
N HIS A 418 -22.65 0.22 22.19
CA HIS A 418 -22.42 -0.26 23.55
C HIS A 418 -21.12 -1.07 23.65
N SER A 419 -20.37 -0.89 24.75
CA SER A 419 -19.07 -1.55 24.94
C SER A 419 -19.13 -3.08 24.82
N ASP A 420 -20.25 -3.70 25.22
CA ASP A 420 -20.41 -5.16 25.10
C ASP A 420 -20.41 -5.65 23.64
N HIS A 421 -20.87 -4.82 22.68
CA HIS A 421 -20.77 -5.14 21.25
C HIS A 421 -19.32 -5.08 20.78
N LEU A 422 -18.60 -4.04 21.15
CA LEU A 422 -17.18 -3.90 20.81
C LEU A 422 -16.32 -5.02 21.40
N MET A 423 -16.63 -5.44 22.64
CA MET A 423 -15.93 -6.53 23.33
C MET A 423 -16.20 -7.92 22.73
N LYS A 424 -17.26 -8.10 21.93
CA LYS A 424 -17.46 -9.33 21.15
C LYS A 424 -16.40 -9.50 20.06
N ASP A 425 -16.02 -8.39 19.42
CA ASP A 425 -14.99 -8.39 18.38
C ASP A 425 -13.59 -8.52 19.00
N ASN A 426 -13.35 -7.81 20.10
CA ASN A 426 -12.13 -7.91 20.88
C ASN A 426 -12.36 -7.46 22.33
N SER A 427 -12.14 -8.34 23.30
CA SER A 427 -12.33 -8.10 24.73
C SER A 427 -11.54 -6.91 25.29
N GLY A 428 -10.56 -6.39 24.55
CA GLY A 428 -9.78 -5.22 24.94
C GLY A 428 -10.51 -3.88 24.84
N PHE A 429 -11.68 -3.80 24.20
CA PHE A 429 -12.45 -2.55 24.02
C PHE A 429 -13.41 -2.23 25.17
N GLY A 430 -13.05 -2.55 26.39
CA GLY A 430 -13.86 -2.23 27.58
C GLY A 430 -13.83 -0.74 27.94
N ASN A 431 -14.90 -0.27 28.61
CA ASN A 431 -14.92 1.06 29.20
C ASN A 431 -13.89 1.17 30.35
N ALA A 432 -13.37 2.38 30.57
CA ALA A 432 -12.40 2.70 31.62
C ALA A 432 -11.10 1.86 31.56
N THR A 433 -10.66 1.45 30.38
CA THR A 433 -9.50 0.57 30.21
C THR A 433 -8.31 1.21 29.50
N PHE A 434 -8.48 2.37 28.85
CA PHE A 434 -7.44 3.01 28.06
C PHE A 434 -6.71 4.10 28.85
N ASP A 435 -5.39 4.12 28.70
CA ASP A 435 -4.52 5.13 29.29
C ASP A 435 -4.48 6.38 28.43
N ILE A 436 -4.45 6.19 27.09
CA ILE A 436 -4.37 7.29 26.12
C ILE A 436 -5.42 7.10 25.02
N ILE A 437 -6.10 8.21 24.68
CA ILE A 437 -6.92 8.31 23.47
C ILE A 437 -6.40 9.46 22.61
N LEU A 438 -6.17 9.14 21.34
CA LEU A 438 -5.75 10.08 20.29
C LEU A 438 -6.77 9.99 19.18
N THR A 439 -7.50 11.07 18.88
CA THR A 439 -8.57 10.94 17.90
C THR A 439 -8.94 12.24 17.22
N ASN A 440 -9.33 12.12 15.95
CA ASN A 440 -9.98 13.16 15.15
C ASN A 440 -11.37 12.64 14.75
N PRO A 441 -12.40 12.80 15.60
CA PRO A 441 -13.73 12.28 15.29
C PRO A 441 -14.32 12.93 14.04
N PRO A 442 -15.29 12.28 13.37
CA PRO A 442 -15.97 12.88 12.25
C PRO A 442 -16.72 14.15 12.68
N PHE A 443 -16.48 15.28 12.00
CA PHE A 443 -17.18 16.54 12.23
C PHE A 443 -17.65 17.18 10.92
N GLY A 444 -18.71 18.02 11.04
CA GLY A 444 -19.32 18.64 9.87
C GLY A 444 -20.29 17.76 9.09
N GLY A 445 -20.54 16.53 9.54
CA GLY A 445 -21.56 15.64 9.00
C GLY A 445 -22.97 15.92 9.51
N GLU A 446 -23.96 15.20 8.95
CA GLU A 446 -25.34 15.29 9.42
C GLU A 446 -25.47 14.80 10.87
N PRO A 447 -26.27 15.51 11.72
CA PRO A 447 -26.52 15.06 13.08
C PRO A 447 -27.18 13.68 13.13
N ILE A 448 -26.69 12.82 14.01
CA ILE A 448 -27.22 11.47 14.25
C ILE A 448 -28.61 11.59 14.86
N GLN A 449 -29.61 11.02 14.22
CA GLN A 449 -30.98 10.95 14.74
C GLN A 449 -31.03 9.95 15.90
N ILE A 450 -31.34 10.41 17.12
CA ILE A 450 -31.34 9.55 18.32
C ILE A 450 -32.42 8.46 18.22
N SER A 451 -33.55 8.76 17.56
CA SER A 451 -34.62 7.77 17.35
C SER A 451 -34.18 6.55 16.52
N THR A 452 -33.19 6.70 15.64
CA THR A 452 -32.66 5.57 14.83
C THR A 452 -31.63 4.74 15.60
N ARG A 453 -31.12 5.26 16.73
CA ARG A 453 -30.12 4.62 17.60
C ARG A 453 -30.52 4.81 19.07
N PRO A 454 -31.59 4.14 19.54
CA PRO A 454 -32.16 4.37 20.90
C PRO A 454 -31.18 4.12 22.04
N TYR A 455 -30.16 3.29 21.83
CA TYR A 455 -29.12 3.03 22.82
C TYR A 455 -28.32 4.32 23.17
N LEU A 456 -28.19 5.27 22.22
CA LEU A 456 -27.50 6.53 22.50
C LEU A 456 -28.18 7.33 23.61
N ALA A 457 -29.50 7.37 23.64
CA ALA A 457 -30.22 8.05 24.73
C ALA A 457 -30.07 7.36 26.09
N LYS A 458 -29.80 6.06 26.11
CA LYS A 458 -29.59 5.28 27.31
C LYS A 458 -28.15 5.40 27.84
N ASP A 459 -27.19 5.39 26.94
CA ASP A 459 -25.78 5.23 27.32
C ASP A 459 -25.00 6.57 27.31
N TYR A 460 -25.56 7.64 26.71
CA TYR A 460 -24.90 8.94 26.59
C TYR A 460 -25.71 10.07 27.21
N GLU A 461 -25.13 10.77 28.16
CA GLU A 461 -25.72 11.96 28.79
C GLU A 461 -25.91 13.09 27.77
N LEU A 462 -24.94 13.29 26.87
CA LEU A 462 -24.97 14.34 25.82
C LEU A 462 -25.99 14.05 24.72
N ALA A 463 -26.52 12.83 24.59
CA ALA A 463 -27.63 12.49 23.72
C ALA A 463 -28.99 12.92 24.29
N ASN A 464 -29.02 13.42 25.52
CA ASN A 464 -30.22 13.83 26.23
C ASN A 464 -30.25 15.34 26.49
N GLN A 465 -31.41 15.87 26.81
CA GLN A 465 -31.63 17.24 27.22
C GLN A 465 -32.65 17.29 28.34
N ARG A 466 -32.59 18.32 29.18
CA ARG A 466 -33.63 18.57 30.19
C ARG A 466 -34.72 19.45 29.59
N ASP A 467 -35.96 19.08 29.85
CA ASP A 467 -37.11 19.90 29.51
C ASP A 467 -37.29 21.08 30.48
N LYS A 468 -38.30 21.93 30.25
CA LYS A 468 -38.60 23.09 31.11
C LYS A 468 -38.88 22.72 32.59
N ASN A 469 -39.23 21.47 32.88
CA ASN A 469 -39.52 20.95 34.21
C ASN A 469 -38.30 20.20 34.80
N GLY A 470 -37.15 20.24 34.14
CA GLY A 470 -35.93 19.55 34.56
C GLY A 470 -35.91 18.04 34.27
N LYS A 471 -36.95 17.50 33.59
CA LYS A 471 -37.04 16.08 33.25
C LYS A 471 -36.14 15.79 32.03
N GLU A 472 -35.33 14.76 32.16
CA GLU A 472 -34.45 14.28 31.10
C GLU A 472 -35.25 13.62 29.98
N LYS A 473 -34.94 13.95 28.73
CA LYS A 473 -35.52 13.36 27.54
C LYS A 473 -34.49 13.29 26.39
N PRO A 474 -34.60 12.31 25.50
CA PRO A 474 -33.75 12.24 24.33
C PRO A 474 -33.81 13.50 23.48
N ARG A 475 -32.66 13.96 22.97
CA ARG A 475 -32.60 14.96 21.89
C ARG A 475 -33.17 14.34 20.60
N LYS A 476 -33.66 15.18 19.69
CA LYS A 476 -34.07 14.73 18.37
C LYS A 476 -32.86 14.16 17.59
N ALA A 477 -31.79 14.91 17.62
CA ALA A 477 -30.53 14.55 16.99
C ALA A 477 -29.35 15.15 17.76
N GLN A 478 -28.16 14.56 17.61
CA GLN A 478 -26.91 15.07 18.18
C GLN A 478 -25.78 14.96 17.16
N LYS A 479 -24.86 15.92 17.19
CA LYS A 479 -23.69 15.91 16.33
C LYS A 479 -22.71 14.79 16.74
N PRO A 480 -22.09 14.09 15.76
CA PRO A 480 -21.13 13.02 16.04
C PRO A 480 -20.00 13.46 16.96
N GLU A 481 -19.35 14.60 16.67
CA GLU A 481 -18.25 15.12 17.46
C GLU A 481 -18.57 15.30 18.94
N ILE A 482 -19.84 15.63 19.28
CA ILE A 482 -20.29 15.77 20.68
C ILE A 482 -20.42 14.41 21.36
N LEU A 483 -20.98 13.41 20.66
CA LEU A 483 -21.07 12.05 21.19
C LEU A 483 -19.68 11.42 21.37
N PHE A 484 -18.74 11.72 20.49
CA PHE A 484 -17.35 11.25 20.61
C PHE A 484 -16.62 11.84 21.81
N ILE A 485 -16.93 13.08 22.25
CA ILE A 485 -16.38 13.64 23.49
C ILE A 485 -16.75 12.72 24.68
N GLU A 486 -18.02 12.31 24.77
CA GLU A 486 -18.48 11.42 25.84
C GLU A 486 -17.93 10.01 25.66
N ARG A 487 -17.81 9.52 24.40
CA ARG A 487 -17.22 8.22 24.12
C ARG A 487 -15.75 8.13 24.56
N VAL A 488 -14.98 9.18 24.37
CA VAL A 488 -13.60 9.30 24.89
C VAL A 488 -13.62 9.17 26.43
N TRP A 489 -14.56 9.82 27.11
CA TRP A 489 -14.70 9.69 28.57
C TRP A 489 -15.02 8.25 28.98
N HIS A 490 -15.92 7.57 28.29
CA HIS A 490 -16.25 6.17 28.60
C HIS A 490 -15.01 5.27 28.54
N PHE A 491 -14.19 5.40 27.54
CA PHE A 491 -13.03 4.53 27.34
C PHE A 491 -11.84 4.82 28.27
N LEU A 492 -11.64 6.07 28.68
CA LEU A 492 -10.50 6.46 29.50
C LEU A 492 -10.57 5.91 30.92
N LYS A 493 -9.42 5.52 31.46
CA LYS A 493 -9.26 5.19 32.89
C LYS A 493 -9.54 6.41 33.75
N PRO A 494 -10.30 6.28 34.84
CA PRO A 494 -10.54 7.38 35.79
C PRO A 494 -9.25 7.84 36.46
N GLY A 495 -9.08 9.14 36.61
CA GLY A 495 -7.97 9.78 37.31
C GLY A 495 -6.66 9.89 36.52
N THR A 496 -6.35 8.92 35.69
CA THR A 496 -5.07 8.84 34.95
C THR A 496 -5.19 8.93 33.44
N GLY A 497 -6.32 8.52 32.90
CA GLY A 497 -6.52 8.48 31.43
C GLY A 497 -6.48 9.87 30.80
N ARG A 498 -5.73 10.01 29.70
CA ARG A 498 -5.46 11.25 28.99
C ARG A 498 -5.94 11.15 27.55
N ALA A 499 -6.39 12.26 26.97
CA ALA A 499 -6.78 12.28 25.56
C ALA A 499 -6.27 13.53 24.84
N ALA A 500 -5.98 13.38 23.54
CA ALA A 500 -5.94 14.45 22.58
C ALA A 500 -7.11 14.25 21.60
N ILE A 501 -8.04 15.19 21.61
CA ILE A 501 -9.20 15.16 20.72
C ILE A 501 -9.22 16.42 19.85
N ILE A 502 -9.37 16.25 18.55
CA ILE A 502 -9.53 17.36 17.62
C ILE A 502 -11.01 17.69 17.50
N LEU A 503 -11.37 18.94 17.74
CA LEU A 503 -12.76 19.41 17.70
C LEU A 503 -12.89 20.68 16.86
N PRO A 504 -14.03 20.88 16.17
CA PRO A 504 -14.35 22.16 15.56
C PRO A 504 -14.42 23.26 16.61
N ASP A 505 -13.88 24.45 16.31
CA ASP A 505 -13.91 25.60 17.23
C ASP A 505 -15.35 25.97 17.65
N GLY A 506 -16.35 25.66 16.84
CA GLY A 506 -17.76 25.87 17.18
C GLY A 506 -18.20 25.12 18.45
N VAL A 507 -17.57 24.01 18.82
CA VAL A 507 -17.85 23.32 20.11
C VAL A 507 -17.40 24.18 21.28
N LEU A 508 -16.29 24.91 21.12
CA LEU A 508 -15.68 25.73 22.15
C LEU A 508 -16.32 27.13 22.26
N THR A 509 -16.85 27.65 21.15
CA THR A 509 -17.26 29.08 21.06
C THR A 509 -18.76 29.30 20.93
N ASN A 510 -19.54 28.33 20.38
CA ASN A 510 -20.96 28.52 20.16
C ASN A 510 -21.72 28.49 21.50
N SER A 511 -22.52 29.56 21.76
CA SER A 511 -23.33 29.68 22.97
C SER A 511 -24.35 28.54 23.13
N SER A 512 -24.91 28.02 22.04
CA SER A 512 -25.85 26.90 22.07
C SER A 512 -25.23 25.58 22.54
N LEU A 513 -23.90 25.48 22.58
CA LEU A 513 -23.15 24.30 23.04
C LEU A 513 -22.52 24.51 24.42
N GLN A 514 -22.99 25.51 25.20
CA GLN A 514 -22.51 25.74 26.57
C GLN A 514 -22.66 24.46 27.44
N TYR A 515 -23.77 23.74 27.31
CA TYR A 515 -24.02 22.49 28.06
C TYR A 515 -22.95 21.41 27.79
N VAL A 516 -22.33 21.38 26.59
CA VAL A 516 -21.23 20.45 26.27
C VAL A 516 -19.97 20.86 27.04
N ARG A 517 -19.66 22.17 27.07
CA ARG A 517 -18.49 22.70 27.80
C ARG A 517 -18.64 22.49 29.30
N ASP A 518 -19.84 22.72 29.87
CA ASP A 518 -20.14 22.50 31.28
C ASP A 518 -19.94 21.03 31.64
N TRP A 519 -20.45 20.10 30.78
CA TRP A 519 -20.26 18.67 30.93
C TRP A 519 -18.78 18.27 30.85
N MET A 520 -18.03 18.85 29.91
CA MET A 520 -16.59 18.59 29.78
C MET A 520 -15.81 19.04 31.02
N LEU A 521 -16.11 20.21 31.57
CA LEU A 521 -15.44 20.73 32.76
C LEU A 521 -15.75 19.88 34.00
N GLU A 522 -16.95 19.28 34.08
CA GLU A 522 -17.32 18.33 35.13
C GLU A 522 -16.53 17.01 35.00
N LYS A 523 -16.46 16.43 33.83
CA LYS A 523 -15.91 15.08 33.59
C LYS A 523 -14.40 15.05 33.37
N PHE A 524 -13.82 16.14 32.86
CA PHE A 524 -12.41 16.25 32.52
C PHE A 524 -11.72 17.42 33.24
N GLN A 525 -10.43 17.25 33.50
CA GLN A 525 -9.50 18.36 33.66
C GLN A 525 -8.95 18.71 32.27
N ILE A 526 -9.19 19.93 31.81
CA ILE A 526 -8.58 20.45 30.59
C ILE A 526 -7.14 20.81 30.90
N GLN A 527 -6.17 20.24 30.17
CA GLN A 527 -4.75 20.48 30.36
C GLN A 527 -4.23 21.54 29.38
N ALA A 528 -4.63 21.42 28.11
CA ALA A 528 -4.25 22.38 27.08
C ALA A 528 -5.32 22.51 25.99
N VAL A 529 -5.35 23.68 25.34
CA VAL A 529 -6.15 23.98 24.13
C VAL A 529 -5.23 24.61 23.10
N ILE A 530 -5.07 23.93 21.96
CA ILE A 530 -4.20 24.40 20.86
C ILE A 530 -5.09 24.72 19.66
N SER A 531 -5.28 26.01 19.39
CA SER A 531 -6.06 26.49 18.27
C SER A 531 -5.26 26.40 16.98
N LEU A 532 -5.60 25.46 16.10
CA LEU A 532 -4.91 25.27 14.81
C LEU A 532 -5.22 26.41 13.83
N PRO A 533 -4.35 26.73 12.86
CA PRO A 533 -4.65 27.69 11.81
C PRO A 533 -5.94 27.32 11.03
N GLN A 534 -6.65 28.31 10.51
CA GLN A 534 -7.86 28.11 9.67
C GLN A 534 -7.58 27.17 8.48
N THR A 535 -6.33 27.17 8.00
CA THR A 535 -5.88 26.40 6.84
C THR A 535 -5.41 24.99 7.18
N ALA A 536 -5.42 24.59 8.47
CA ALA A 536 -4.87 23.31 8.93
C ALA A 536 -5.45 22.09 8.17
N PHE A 537 -6.74 22.10 7.89
CA PHE A 537 -7.41 21.03 7.17
C PHE A 537 -7.76 21.38 5.72
N ALA A 538 -7.43 22.60 5.25
CA ALA A 538 -7.81 23.07 3.90
C ALA A 538 -7.18 22.21 2.79
N TYR A 539 -5.90 21.84 2.94
CA TYR A 539 -5.21 20.95 2.00
C TYR A 539 -5.90 19.57 1.88
N TYR A 540 -6.52 19.11 2.96
CA TYR A 540 -7.27 17.83 3.02
C TYR A 540 -8.76 17.99 2.68
N GLY A 541 -9.17 19.17 2.21
CA GLY A 541 -10.52 19.43 1.72
C GLY A 541 -11.51 19.95 2.76
N ALA A 542 -11.10 20.17 4.01
CA ALA A 542 -11.95 20.71 5.07
C ALA A 542 -11.68 22.19 5.33
N GLY A 543 -12.70 23.03 5.18
CA GLY A 543 -12.65 24.46 5.52
C GLY A 543 -12.96 24.78 7.00
N VAL A 544 -12.97 23.79 7.88
CA VAL A 544 -13.37 23.95 9.28
C VAL A 544 -12.18 24.34 10.14
N LYS A 545 -12.33 25.41 10.92
CA LYS A 545 -11.39 25.79 11.99
C LYS A 545 -11.53 24.80 13.14
N ALA A 546 -10.43 24.24 13.61
CA ALA A 546 -10.41 23.24 14.66
C ALA A 546 -9.31 23.52 15.70
N SER A 547 -9.51 22.96 16.88
CA SER A 547 -8.55 22.97 17.98
C SER A 547 -8.26 21.57 18.47
N VAL A 548 -7.04 21.34 18.97
CA VAL A 548 -6.68 20.11 19.70
C VAL A 548 -6.85 20.37 21.18
N LEU A 549 -7.69 19.57 21.83
CA LEU A 549 -7.89 19.61 23.27
C LEU A 549 -7.14 18.48 23.93
N PHE A 550 -6.38 18.79 24.97
CA PHE A 550 -5.70 17.82 25.82
C PHE A 550 -6.43 17.73 27.15
N LEU A 551 -6.93 16.53 27.44
CA LEU A 551 -7.87 16.25 28.50
C LEU A 551 -7.33 15.13 29.39
N ARG A 552 -7.58 15.22 30.71
CA ARG A 552 -7.43 14.09 31.64
C ARG A 552 -8.80 13.78 32.26
N LYS A 553 -9.20 12.51 32.22
CA LYS A 553 -10.44 12.08 32.90
C LYS A 553 -10.31 12.22 34.39
N ARG A 554 -11.28 12.91 35.04
CA ARG A 554 -11.31 13.02 36.49
C ARG A 554 -11.60 11.67 37.15
N ALA A 555 -11.09 11.50 38.37
CA ALA A 555 -11.51 10.40 39.25
C ALA A 555 -12.95 10.64 39.75
N ALA A 556 -13.63 9.56 40.15
CA ALA A 556 -15.05 9.62 40.51
C ALA A 556 -15.40 10.64 41.64
N ASN A 557 -14.47 10.89 42.57
CA ASN A 557 -14.67 11.80 43.70
C ASN A 557 -13.65 12.98 43.66
N GLU A 558 -13.10 13.30 42.50
CA GLU A 558 -12.14 14.38 42.37
C GLU A 558 -12.83 15.74 42.55
N VAL A 559 -12.30 16.55 43.48
CA VAL A 559 -12.80 17.92 43.70
C VAL A 559 -12.40 18.77 42.50
N ILE A 560 -13.37 19.46 41.91
CA ILE A 560 -13.14 20.37 40.80
C ILE A 560 -12.49 21.64 41.35
N ASN A 561 -11.22 21.84 41.03
CA ASN A 561 -10.52 23.09 41.30
C ASN A 561 -10.58 23.99 40.03
N ALA A 562 -11.24 25.13 40.17
CA ALA A 562 -11.38 26.10 39.07
C ALA A 562 -10.07 26.87 38.78
N ASP A 563 -9.13 26.89 39.75
CA ASP A 563 -7.88 27.64 39.66
C ASP A 563 -6.74 26.85 38.95
N VAL A 564 -7.03 25.62 38.49
CA VAL A 564 -6.01 24.86 37.72
C VAL A 564 -5.76 25.54 36.38
N PRO A 565 -4.52 25.96 36.12
CA PRO A 565 -4.21 26.67 34.87
C PRO A 565 -4.35 25.76 33.66
N VAL A 566 -4.80 26.34 32.55
CA VAL A 566 -4.93 25.68 31.25
C VAL A 566 -3.93 26.32 30.27
N PHE A 567 -3.07 25.50 29.67
CA PHE A 567 -2.17 25.99 28.63
C PHE A 567 -2.94 26.29 27.34
N MET A 568 -2.75 27.50 26.79
CA MET A 568 -3.42 27.92 25.54
C MET A 568 -2.40 28.42 24.54
N ALA A 569 -2.47 27.92 23.30
CA ALA A 569 -1.61 28.37 22.21
C ALA A 569 -2.38 28.43 20.87
N ALA A 570 -1.94 29.33 20.01
CA ALA A 570 -2.53 29.51 18.67
C ALA A 570 -1.41 29.67 17.62
N PRO A 571 -0.72 28.58 17.24
CA PRO A 571 0.31 28.63 16.20
C PRO A 571 -0.27 29.09 14.88
N ALA A 572 0.40 30.06 14.23
CA ALA A 572 -0.04 30.59 12.93
C ALA A 572 0.41 29.68 11.77
N LYS A 573 1.47 28.88 11.97
CA LYS A 573 2.07 27.98 10.96
C LYS A 573 2.38 26.63 11.58
N ILE A 574 1.99 25.57 10.89
CA ILE A 574 2.10 24.16 11.36
C ILE A 574 2.84 23.27 10.37
N GLY A 575 3.76 23.84 9.55
CA GLY A 575 4.62 23.06 8.64
C GLY A 575 4.18 23.09 7.18
N TYR A 576 2.97 23.51 6.86
CA TYR A 576 2.45 23.60 5.48
C TYR A 576 1.38 24.71 5.36
N ASP A 577 1.08 25.10 4.13
CA ASP A 577 0.01 26.05 3.80
C ASP A 577 -1.25 25.34 3.26
N ALA A 578 -2.28 26.13 2.91
CA ALA A 578 -3.54 25.62 2.36
C ALA A 578 -3.39 24.79 1.05
N THR A 579 -2.24 24.90 0.38
CA THR A 579 -1.93 24.16 -0.85
C THR A 579 -1.01 22.95 -0.62
N GLY A 580 -0.61 22.69 0.63
CA GLY A 580 0.31 21.62 1.02
C GLY A 580 1.79 21.94 0.83
N ARG A 581 2.14 23.23 0.53
CA ARG A 581 3.55 23.65 0.43
C ARG A 581 4.15 23.79 1.81
N LYS A 582 5.40 23.35 1.97
CA LYS A 582 6.14 23.45 3.22
C LYS A 582 6.27 24.89 3.70
N THR A 583 6.01 25.12 4.98
CA THR A 583 6.19 26.39 5.69
C THR A 583 6.92 26.16 7.01
N ALA A 584 7.15 27.24 7.78
CA ALA A 584 7.64 27.09 9.16
C ALA A 584 6.63 26.27 9.99
N ASN A 585 7.14 25.48 10.95
CA ASN A 585 6.34 24.72 11.89
C ASN A 585 6.58 25.21 13.31
N GLN A 586 5.56 25.78 13.94
CA GLN A 586 5.61 26.30 15.31
C GLN A 586 5.21 25.26 16.36
N LEU A 587 4.68 24.07 15.97
CA LEU A 587 4.25 23.05 16.91
C LEU A 587 5.38 22.54 17.83
N PRO A 588 6.62 22.35 17.37
CA PRO A 588 7.73 22.00 18.26
C PRO A 588 7.98 23.04 19.35
N GLU A 589 7.86 24.33 19.03
CA GLU A 589 8.01 25.41 20.02
C GLU A 589 6.84 25.43 21.01
N VAL A 590 5.62 25.21 20.55
CA VAL A 590 4.44 25.05 21.43
C VAL A 590 4.65 23.89 22.38
N LEU A 591 5.18 22.76 21.92
CA LEU A 591 5.49 21.60 22.76
C LEU A 591 6.54 21.95 23.82
N ARG A 592 7.61 22.67 23.45
CA ARG A 592 8.65 23.11 24.39
C ARG A 592 8.05 23.99 25.49
N LEU A 593 7.27 25.00 25.10
CA LEU A 593 6.57 25.89 26.04
C LEU A 593 5.61 25.13 26.95
N TYR A 594 4.87 24.16 26.41
CA TYR A 594 4.00 23.33 27.24
C TYR A 594 4.77 22.52 28.29
N ARG A 595 5.96 21.99 27.94
CA ARG A 595 6.84 21.29 28.90
C ARG A 595 7.36 22.21 30.01
N GLU A 596 7.59 23.47 29.71
CA GLU A 596 7.93 24.49 30.73
C GLU A 596 6.74 24.82 31.61
N PHE A 597 5.56 25.03 31.01
CA PHE A 597 4.30 25.25 31.70
C PHE A 597 3.93 24.09 32.66
N GLU A 598 4.13 22.83 32.24
CA GLU A 598 3.91 21.67 33.12
C GLU A 598 4.78 21.71 34.39
N LYS A 599 5.99 22.26 34.32
CA LYS A 599 6.93 22.36 35.44
C LYS A 599 6.59 23.54 36.37
N ASP A 600 6.33 24.68 35.77
CA ASP A 600 5.95 25.91 36.46
C ASP A 600 5.06 26.76 35.56
N PRO A 601 3.75 26.85 35.84
CA PRO A 601 2.83 27.67 35.04
C PRO A 601 2.98 29.18 35.33
N THR A 602 3.64 29.59 36.42
CA THR A 602 3.69 30.99 36.87
C THR A 602 4.21 31.97 35.81
N PRO A 603 5.27 31.66 35.04
CA PRO A 603 5.77 32.59 34.02
C PRO A 603 4.79 32.82 32.84
N PHE A 604 3.77 31.98 32.71
CA PHE A 604 2.78 32.08 31.63
C PHE A 604 1.53 32.89 31.99
N PHE A 605 1.39 33.31 33.24
CA PHE A 605 0.34 34.24 33.62
C PHE A 605 0.68 35.62 33.10
N VAL A 606 -0.03 36.06 32.07
CA VAL A 606 0.01 37.45 31.63
C VAL A 606 -0.80 38.24 32.66
N GLU A 607 -0.17 39.17 33.38
CA GLU A 607 -0.91 40.19 34.13
C GLU A 607 -1.88 40.86 33.14
N ALA A 608 -3.16 40.79 33.42
CA ALA A 608 -4.15 41.48 32.61
C ALA A 608 -3.78 42.98 32.65
N LEU A 609 -3.24 43.50 31.55
CA LEU A 609 -3.12 44.93 31.38
C LEU A 609 -4.52 45.53 31.63
N PRO A 610 -4.64 46.50 32.54
CA PRO A 610 -5.94 47.15 32.77
C PRO A 610 -6.44 47.67 31.43
N LEU A 611 -7.63 47.24 31.03
CA LEU A 611 -8.33 47.81 29.90
C LEU A 611 -8.34 49.31 30.12
N MET A 612 -7.53 50.06 29.37
CA MET A 612 -7.74 51.52 29.28
C MET A 612 -9.12 51.72 28.64
N VAL A 613 -10.06 52.17 29.45
CA VAL A 613 -11.41 52.58 29.10
C VAL A 613 -11.35 53.80 28.19
#